data_1735d42486c4717e9368ff4638bac93c
#
_entry.id   1735d42486c4717e9368ff4638bac93c
#
_cell.length_a   1.000
_cell.length_b   1.000
_cell.length_c   1.000
_cell.angle_alpha   90.00
_cell.angle_beta   90.00
_cell.angle_gamma   90.00
#
_symmetry.space_group_name_H-M   'P 1'
#
loop_
_entity.id
_entity.type
_entity.pdbx_description
1 polymer ?
#
loop_
_entity_poly.entity_id
_entity_poly.type
_entity_poly.pdbx_seq_one_letter_code
_entity_poly.pdbx_strand_id
1 'polypeptide(L)'
;MKESSLHHLLLWTGLILTLVGIFFPGNVDLDLHFHDTYIVIQGIHLIWFFNFILVFVWMACMLSRKIIYSGKLSWVHNVLTIGSILTIVAVSLWPSFSGQGFAGMPRRYYDYSDASIFQLLGLFQQVIVIAVLVFVVAQLIFLVNLGWGLLNRRQH
;
A
#
# COMPACT_ATOMS: atom_id res chain seq x y z
N MET A 1 15.47 10.09 18.20
CA MET A 1 15.28 10.51 16.80
C MET A 1 14.29 11.67 16.79
N LYS A 2 14.61 12.78 16.12
CA LYS A 2 13.71 13.94 16.04
C LYS A 2 12.42 13.50 15.33
N GLU A 3 11.26 13.66 15.95
CA GLU A 3 9.94 13.30 15.41
C GLU A 3 9.66 13.94 14.03
N SER A 4 10.30 15.06 13.73
CA SER A 4 10.17 15.75 12.45
C SER A 4 10.67 14.92 11.25
N SER A 5 11.67 14.06 11.43
CA SER A 5 12.22 13.29 10.31
C SER A 5 11.33 12.13 9.85
N LEU A 6 10.48 11.62 10.74
CA LEU A 6 9.60 10.49 10.46
C LEU A 6 8.44 10.82 9.52
N HIS A 7 7.88 12.01 9.67
CA HIS A 7 6.78 12.45 8.80
C HIS A 7 7.27 12.73 7.36
N HIS A 8 8.53 13.18 7.23
CA HIS A 8 9.15 13.37 5.91
C HIS A 8 9.35 12.04 5.16
N LEU A 9 9.46 10.92 5.88
CA LEU A 9 9.62 9.59 5.26
C LEU A 9 8.38 9.19 4.44
N LEU A 10 7.18 9.51 4.91
CA LEU A 10 5.93 9.33 4.13
C LEU A 10 5.96 10.15 2.84
N LEU A 11 6.41 11.40 2.93
CA LEU A 11 6.49 12.29 1.78
C LEU A 11 7.54 11.79 0.76
N TRP A 12 8.72 11.36 1.22
CA TRP A 12 9.74 10.76 0.35
C TRP A 12 9.24 9.49 -0.32
N THR A 13 8.52 8.63 0.39
CA THR A 13 7.91 7.42 -0.19
C THR A 13 6.89 7.80 -1.27
N GLY A 14 6.05 8.81 -1.03
CA GLY A 14 5.12 9.31 -2.04
C GLY A 14 5.83 9.85 -3.27
N LEU A 15 6.94 10.57 -3.09
CA LEU A 15 7.74 11.08 -4.20
C LEU A 15 8.37 9.94 -5.02
N ILE A 16 8.90 8.91 -4.36
CA ILE A 16 9.43 7.72 -5.04
C ILE A 16 8.33 7.00 -5.82
N LEU A 17 7.15 6.82 -5.24
CA LEU A 17 6.01 6.20 -5.93
C LEU A 17 5.55 7.03 -7.13
N THR A 18 5.58 8.36 -7.04
CA THR A 18 5.30 9.25 -8.17
C THR A 18 6.29 9.01 -9.31
N LEU A 19 7.58 8.95 -8.99
CA LEU A 19 8.62 8.65 -10.00
C LEU A 19 8.41 7.27 -10.62
N VAL A 20 8.12 6.25 -9.80
CA VAL A 20 7.80 4.91 -10.31
C VAL A 20 6.59 4.96 -11.24
N GLY A 21 5.51 5.67 -10.89
CA GLY A 21 4.32 5.81 -11.74
C GLY A 21 4.59 6.53 -13.06
N ILE A 22 5.55 7.45 -13.11
CA ILE A 22 5.94 8.17 -14.33
C ILE A 22 6.82 7.30 -15.23
N PHE A 23 7.83 6.62 -14.66
CA PHE A 23 8.80 5.85 -15.44
C PHE A 23 8.31 4.46 -15.82
N PHE A 24 7.35 3.93 -15.09
CA PHE A 24 6.69 2.65 -15.38
C PHE A 24 5.19 2.88 -15.66
N PRO A 25 4.82 3.57 -16.76
CA PRO A 25 3.42 3.72 -17.18
C PRO A 25 2.93 2.32 -17.57
N GLY A 26 2.39 1.61 -16.58
CA GLY A 26 2.29 0.18 -16.65
C GLY A 26 1.16 -0.32 -17.51
N ASN A 27 1.49 -1.26 -18.35
CA ASN A 27 0.61 -2.28 -18.89
C ASN A 27 0.43 -3.43 -17.88
N VAL A 28 0.57 -3.14 -16.58
CA VAL A 28 0.43 -4.12 -15.50
C VAL A 28 -0.95 -3.98 -14.90
N ASP A 29 -1.76 -4.97 -15.15
CA ASP A 29 -3.08 -5.06 -14.55
C ASP A 29 -3.01 -5.95 -13.31
N LEU A 30 -3.55 -5.47 -12.19
CA LEU A 30 -3.78 -6.27 -10.99
C LEU A 30 -5.13 -6.97 -11.15
N ASP A 31 -5.07 -8.27 -11.31
CA ASP A 31 -6.25 -9.12 -11.44
C ASP A 31 -6.62 -9.71 -10.08
N LEU A 32 -7.76 -9.28 -9.53
CA LEU A 32 -8.30 -9.80 -8.27
C LEU A 32 -9.50 -10.70 -8.55
N HIS A 33 -9.39 -11.96 -8.15
CA HIS A 33 -10.47 -12.93 -8.20
C HIS A 33 -11.17 -13.04 -6.84
N PHE A 34 -12.45 -12.68 -6.79
CA PHE A 34 -13.32 -12.89 -5.63
C PHE A 34 -14.49 -13.76 -6.06
N HIS A 35 -14.38 -15.06 -5.81
CA HIS A 35 -15.42 -16.03 -6.15
C HIS A 35 -15.86 -15.90 -7.62
N ASP A 36 -17.02 -15.31 -7.88
CA ASP A 36 -17.57 -15.10 -9.23
C ASP A 36 -17.29 -13.71 -9.80
N THR A 37 -16.57 -12.84 -9.05
CA THR A 37 -16.30 -11.47 -9.44
C THR A 37 -14.84 -11.31 -9.82
N TYR A 38 -14.61 -10.69 -10.98
CA TYR A 38 -13.31 -10.41 -11.51
C TYR A 38 -13.08 -8.89 -11.57
N ILE A 39 -12.10 -8.40 -10.83
CA ILE A 39 -11.76 -6.99 -10.78
C ILE A 39 -10.37 -6.79 -11.38
N VAL A 40 -10.28 -5.98 -12.42
CA VAL A 40 -9.02 -5.59 -13.04
C VAL A 40 -8.72 -4.15 -12.70
N ILE A 41 -7.60 -3.92 -12.05
CA ILE A 41 -7.12 -2.58 -11.71
C ILE A 41 -5.80 -2.35 -12.45
N GLN A 42 -5.74 -1.33 -13.29
CA GLN A 42 -4.48 -0.96 -13.92
C GLN A 42 -3.48 -0.50 -12.86
N GLY A 43 -2.25 -1.01 -12.95
CA GLY A 43 -1.21 -0.74 -11.95
C GLY A 43 -0.91 0.74 -11.76
N ILE A 44 -1.05 1.55 -12.81
CA ILE A 44 -0.88 3.00 -12.72
C ILE A 44 -1.91 3.65 -11.79
N HIS A 45 -3.17 3.22 -11.86
CA HIS A 45 -4.23 3.74 -10.97
C HIS A 45 -3.97 3.34 -9.52
N LEU A 46 -3.43 2.15 -9.30
CA LEU A 46 -3.04 1.67 -7.97
C LEU A 46 -1.93 2.54 -7.37
N ILE A 47 -0.89 2.87 -8.15
CA ILE A 47 0.22 3.72 -7.71
C ILE A 47 -0.30 5.13 -7.35
N TRP A 48 -1.12 5.74 -8.20
CA TRP A 48 -1.69 7.06 -7.93
C TRP A 48 -2.62 7.06 -6.73
N PHE A 49 -3.42 6.00 -6.58
CA PHE A 49 -4.30 5.83 -5.42
C PHE A 49 -3.51 5.77 -4.10
N PHE A 50 -2.46 4.94 -4.04
CA PHE A 50 -1.62 4.87 -2.84
C PHE A 50 -0.81 6.15 -2.61
N ASN A 51 -0.39 6.82 -3.66
CA ASN A 51 0.28 8.11 -3.51
C ASN A 51 -0.66 9.16 -2.89
N PHE A 52 -1.90 9.22 -3.34
CA PHE A 52 -2.92 10.09 -2.75
C PHE A 52 -3.15 9.76 -1.26
N ILE A 53 -3.25 8.48 -0.91
CA ILE A 53 -3.37 8.04 0.49
C ILE A 53 -2.15 8.49 1.32
N LEU A 54 -0.94 8.31 0.81
CA LEU A 54 0.29 8.72 1.52
C LEU A 54 0.32 10.22 1.80
N VAL A 55 -0.04 11.04 0.83
CA VAL A 55 -0.12 12.50 0.99
C VAL A 55 -1.18 12.85 2.03
N PHE A 56 -2.34 12.20 1.98
CA PHE A 56 -3.42 12.42 2.96
C PHE A 56 -2.98 12.03 4.38
N VAL A 57 -2.36 10.85 4.55
CA VAL A 57 -1.84 10.38 5.84
C VAL A 57 -0.74 11.31 6.35
N TRP A 58 0.18 11.74 5.47
CA TRP A 58 1.21 12.73 5.83
C TRP A 58 0.58 14.03 6.34
N MET A 59 -0.39 14.57 5.64
CA MET A 59 -1.10 15.78 6.03
C MET A 59 -1.81 15.58 7.38
N ALA A 60 -2.50 14.45 7.58
CA ALA A 60 -3.15 14.11 8.84
C ALA A 60 -2.14 14.03 10.00
N CYS A 61 -0.98 13.40 9.80
CA CYS A 61 0.10 13.35 10.78
C CYS A 61 0.66 14.75 11.12
N MET A 62 0.82 15.62 10.12
CA MET A 62 1.30 16.98 10.33
C MET A 62 0.31 17.83 11.12
N LEU A 63 -0.97 17.79 10.79
CA LEU A 63 -2.04 18.49 11.50
C LEU A 63 -2.19 17.98 12.94
N SER A 64 -2.04 16.67 13.14
CA SER A 64 -2.19 16.02 14.44
C SER A 64 -0.96 16.10 15.32
N ARG A 65 0.17 16.62 14.84
CA ARG A 65 1.48 16.60 15.52
C ARG A 65 1.46 17.11 16.96
N LYS A 66 0.61 18.12 17.25
CA LYS A 66 0.46 18.70 18.58
C LYS A 66 -0.44 17.88 19.53
N ILE A 67 -1.17 16.91 18.98
CA ILE A 67 -2.22 16.15 19.67
C ILE A 67 -1.76 14.70 19.90
N ILE A 68 -0.84 14.20 19.12
CA ILE A 68 -0.34 12.81 19.18
C ILE A 68 0.20 12.50 20.59
N TYR A 69 -0.31 11.42 21.18
CA TYR A 69 0.07 10.99 22.54
C TYR A 69 1.48 10.39 22.58
N SER A 70 1.83 9.52 21.64
CA SER A 70 3.10 8.78 21.67
C SER A 70 3.81 8.79 20.32
N GLY A 71 5.06 9.27 20.31
CA GLY A 71 5.93 9.22 19.14
C GLY A 71 6.29 7.79 18.70
N LYS A 72 6.32 6.83 19.63
CA LYS A 72 6.58 5.41 19.32
C LYS A 72 5.43 4.80 18.49
N LEU A 73 4.18 5.08 18.87
CA LEU A 73 3.00 4.63 18.12
C LEU A 73 2.94 5.27 16.74
N SER A 74 3.31 6.54 16.62
CA SER A 74 3.42 7.23 15.33
C SER A 74 4.50 6.61 14.45
N TRP A 75 5.61 6.18 15.03
CA TRP A 75 6.66 5.48 14.28
C TRP A 75 6.17 4.13 13.76
N VAL A 76 5.54 3.30 14.60
CA VAL A 76 4.98 2.00 14.21
C VAL A 76 3.95 2.17 13.09
N HIS A 77 3.03 3.13 13.23
CA HIS A 77 2.06 3.45 12.19
C HIS A 77 2.72 3.78 10.85
N ASN A 78 3.72 4.67 10.84
CA ASN A 78 4.40 5.10 9.61
C ASN A 78 5.13 3.91 8.94
N VAL A 79 5.86 3.11 9.71
CA VAL A 79 6.59 1.94 9.19
C VAL A 79 5.63 0.90 8.60
N LEU A 80 4.54 0.59 9.29
CA LEU A 80 3.55 -0.36 8.80
C LEU A 80 2.83 0.17 7.56
N THR A 81 2.48 1.46 7.52
CA THR A 81 1.83 2.10 6.36
C THR A 81 2.74 2.05 5.13
N ILE A 82 4.00 2.46 5.26
CA ILE A 82 4.96 2.45 4.16
C ILE A 82 5.25 1.02 3.72
N GLY A 83 5.52 0.12 4.66
CA GLY A 83 5.83 -1.28 4.38
C GLY A 83 4.70 -1.98 3.62
N SER A 84 3.45 -1.80 4.06
CA SER A 84 2.28 -2.39 3.39
C SER A 84 2.10 -1.87 1.97
N ILE A 85 2.20 -0.55 1.76
CA ILE A 85 2.06 0.06 0.43
C ILE A 85 3.18 -0.41 -0.50
N LEU A 86 4.44 -0.39 -0.04
CA LEU A 86 5.56 -0.86 -0.85
C LEU A 86 5.42 -2.34 -1.21
N THR A 87 4.93 -3.17 -0.29
CA THR A 87 4.67 -4.59 -0.56
C THR A 87 3.61 -4.76 -1.65
N ILE A 88 2.48 -4.04 -1.57
CA ILE A 88 1.42 -4.12 -2.56
C ILE A 88 1.94 -3.68 -3.93
N VAL A 89 2.65 -2.54 -3.99
CA VAL A 89 3.21 -2.03 -5.25
C VAL A 89 4.25 -2.98 -5.83
N ALA A 90 5.16 -3.51 -5.00
CA ALA A 90 6.20 -4.45 -5.45
C ALA A 90 5.58 -5.73 -6.02
N VAL A 91 4.60 -6.31 -5.34
CA VAL A 91 3.90 -7.51 -5.81
C VAL A 91 3.13 -7.22 -7.10
N SER A 92 2.48 -6.05 -7.21
CA SER A 92 1.76 -5.65 -8.42
C SER A 92 2.68 -5.42 -9.62
N LEU A 93 3.91 -4.94 -9.41
CA LEU A 93 4.89 -4.72 -10.47
C LEU A 93 5.71 -5.97 -10.83
N TRP A 94 5.71 -7.00 -9.97
CA TRP A 94 6.52 -8.21 -10.16
C TRP A 94 6.36 -8.89 -11.52
N PRO A 95 5.14 -9.08 -12.07
CA PRO A 95 4.96 -9.69 -13.39
C PRO A 95 5.70 -8.97 -14.51
N SER A 96 5.85 -7.65 -14.43
CA SER A 96 6.57 -6.85 -15.42
C SER A 96 8.07 -7.12 -15.43
N PHE A 97 8.66 -7.39 -14.27
CA PHE A 97 10.09 -7.64 -14.15
C PHE A 97 10.47 -9.10 -14.43
N SER A 98 9.57 -10.04 -14.19
CA SER A 98 9.83 -11.47 -14.37
C SER A 98 9.79 -11.92 -15.82
N GLY A 99 9.45 -11.06 -16.75
CA GLY A 99 9.29 -11.39 -18.16
C GLY A 99 8.11 -12.35 -18.45
N GLN A 100 7.38 -12.76 -17.42
CA GLN A 100 6.15 -13.54 -17.53
C GLN A 100 4.99 -12.59 -17.86
N GLY A 101 5.17 -11.83 -18.94
CA GLY A 101 4.17 -10.87 -19.38
C GLY A 101 2.88 -11.57 -19.76
N PHE A 102 1.91 -11.55 -18.87
CA PHE A 102 0.51 -11.89 -19.16
C PHE A 102 -0.13 -10.91 -20.18
N ALA A 103 0.60 -9.88 -20.58
CA ALA A 103 0.14 -8.79 -21.46
C ALA A 103 -0.19 -9.20 -22.91
N GLY A 104 0.05 -10.44 -23.31
CA GLY A 104 -0.16 -10.88 -24.68
C GLY A 104 -1.17 -12.02 -24.87
N MET A 105 -1.62 -12.66 -23.80
CA MET A 105 -2.59 -13.74 -23.96
C MET A 105 -4.01 -13.22 -23.89
N PRO A 106 -4.83 -13.44 -24.95
CA PRO A 106 -6.26 -13.15 -24.86
C PRO A 106 -6.82 -13.96 -23.68
N ARG A 107 -7.46 -13.28 -22.72
CA ARG A 107 -8.01 -13.81 -21.46
C ARG A 107 -8.89 -15.07 -21.59
N ARG A 108 -9.21 -15.50 -22.80
CA ARG A 108 -10.03 -16.69 -23.09
C ARG A 108 -9.26 -18.00 -23.20
N TYR A 109 -7.92 -17.97 -23.20
CA TYR A 109 -7.08 -19.16 -23.37
C TYR A 109 -6.10 -19.29 -22.21
N TYR A 110 -6.62 -19.32 -20.96
CA TYR A 110 -5.83 -19.84 -19.85
C TYR A 110 -5.67 -21.36 -20.07
N ASP A 111 -4.46 -21.77 -20.37
CA ASP A 111 -4.13 -23.18 -20.38
C ASP A 111 -4.04 -23.64 -18.91
N TYR A 112 -5.11 -24.29 -18.44
CA TYR A 112 -5.22 -24.81 -17.07
C TYR A 112 -4.20 -25.90 -16.75
N SER A 113 -3.35 -26.29 -17.72
CA SER A 113 -2.32 -27.32 -17.56
C SER A 113 -1.13 -26.87 -16.72
N ASP A 114 -0.88 -25.53 -16.56
CA ASP A 114 0.22 -24.99 -15.78
C ASP A 114 -0.18 -24.72 -14.31
N ALA A 115 -0.32 -25.79 -13.53
CA ALA A 115 -0.64 -25.70 -12.09
C ALA A 115 0.35 -24.82 -11.29
N SER A 116 1.59 -24.65 -11.74
CA SER A 116 2.61 -23.82 -11.10
C SER A 116 2.28 -22.34 -11.14
N ILE A 117 1.70 -21.84 -12.24
CA ILE A 117 1.32 -20.43 -12.40
C ILE A 117 0.14 -20.07 -11.49
N PHE A 118 -0.84 -20.97 -11.36
CA PHE A 118 -1.98 -20.77 -10.46
C PHE A 118 -1.59 -20.74 -8.99
N GLN A 119 -0.62 -21.57 -8.59
CA GLN A 119 -0.08 -21.53 -7.23
C GLN A 119 0.63 -20.23 -6.94
N LEU A 120 1.42 -19.72 -7.89
CA LEU A 120 2.13 -18.45 -7.75
C LEU A 120 1.15 -17.25 -7.65
N LEU A 121 0.11 -17.21 -8.49
CA LEU A 121 -0.95 -16.19 -8.44
C LEU A 121 -1.70 -16.24 -7.11
N GLY A 122 -1.99 -17.43 -6.59
CA GLY A 122 -2.59 -17.60 -5.27
C GLY A 122 -1.73 -17.02 -4.14
N LEU A 123 -0.41 -17.21 -4.19
CA LEU A 123 0.51 -16.63 -3.22
C LEU A 123 0.54 -15.09 -3.30
N PHE A 124 0.60 -14.52 -4.49
CA PHE A 124 0.57 -13.06 -4.67
C PHE A 124 -0.71 -12.44 -4.12
N GLN A 125 -1.86 -13.05 -4.39
CA GLN A 125 -3.13 -12.61 -3.85
C GLN A 125 -3.14 -12.65 -2.32
N GLN A 126 -2.64 -13.72 -1.70
CA GLN A 126 -2.52 -13.82 -0.24
C GLN A 126 -1.63 -12.72 0.34
N VAL A 127 -0.47 -12.45 -0.28
CA VAL A 127 0.43 -11.38 0.17
C VAL A 127 -0.25 -10.01 0.10
N ILE A 128 -1.00 -9.73 -0.96
CA ILE A 128 -1.75 -8.48 -1.10
C ILE A 128 -2.81 -8.36 0.01
N VAL A 129 -3.59 -9.42 0.26
CA VAL A 129 -4.61 -9.42 1.32
C VAL A 129 -3.98 -9.16 2.69
N ILE A 130 -2.87 -9.83 3.01
CA ILE A 130 -2.14 -9.61 4.25
C ILE A 130 -1.64 -8.16 4.34
N ALA A 131 -1.06 -7.63 3.26
CA ALA A 131 -0.56 -6.26 3.24
C ALA A 131 -1.68 -5.23 3.43
N VAL A 132 -2.86 -5.47 2.85
CA VAL A 132 -4.06 -4.62 3.07
C VAL A 132 -4.52 -4.70 4.53
N LEU A 133 -4.54 -5.88 5.15
CA LEU A 133 -4.88 -6.02 6.58
C LEU A 133 -3.88 -5.26 7.46
N VAL A 134 -2.59 -5.38 7.19
CA VAL A 134 -1.53 -4.64 7.91
C VAL A 134 -1.72 -3.13 7.74
N PHE A 135 -2.07 -2.68 6.54
CA PHE A 135 -2.39 -1.27 6.28
C PHE A 135 -3.56 -0.78 7.13
N VAL A 136 -4.66 -1.54 7.19
CA VAL A 136 -5.83 -1.19 8.02
C VAL A 136 -5.45 -1.13 9.50
N VAL A 137 -4.70 -2.10 10.02
CA VAL A 137 -4.20 -2.11 11.41
C VAL A 137 -3.34 -0.86 11.67
N ALA A 138 -2.49 -0.47 10.73
CA ALA A 138 -1.69 0.74 10.86
C ALA A 138 -2.57 2.00 11.02
N GLN A 139 -3.66 2.13 10.26
CA GLN A 139 -4.59 3.26 10.40
C GLN A 139 -5.32 3.24 11.76
N LEU A 140 -5.69 2.05 12.27
CA LEU A 140 -6.28 1.92 13.60
C LEU A 140 -5.30 2.36 14.70
N ILE A 141 -4.02 2.02 14.60
CA ILE A 141 -2.98 2.49 15.53
C ILE A 141 -2.90 4.02 15.52
N PHE A 142 -2.97 4.65 14.35
CA PHE A 142 -2.98 6.11 14.24
C PHE A 142 -4.20 6.72 14.93
N LEU A 143 -5.41 6.19 14.68
CA LEU A 143 -6.64 6.67 15.30
C LEU A 143 -6.63 6.52 16.82
N VAL A 144 -6.13 5.41 17.35
CA VAL A 144 -5.97 5.19 18.79
C VAL A 144 -4.99 6.21 19.38
N ASN A 145 -3.85 6.43 18.73
CA ASN A 145 -2.84 7.38 19.18
C ASN A 145 -3.38 8.82 19.22
N LEU A 146 -4.17 9.17 18.20
CA LEU A 146 -4.84 10.48 18.12
C LEU A 146 -5.93 10.64 19.18
N GLY A 147 -6.79 9.64 19.33
CA GLY A 147 -7.89 9.61 20.30
C GLY A 147 -7.37 9.74 21.74
N TRP A 148 -6.32 9.00 22.06
CA TRP A 148 -5.69 9.06 23.38
C TRP A 148 -5.07 10.45 23.67
N GLY A 149 -4.44 11.04 22.65
CA GLY A 149 -3.88 12.38 22.74
C GLY A 149 -4.95 13.45 22.99
N LEU A 150 -6.11 13.32 22.33
CA LEU A 150 -7.25 14.23 22.54
C LEU A 150 -7.86 14.12 23.94
N LEU A 151 -7.99 12.87 24.46
CA LEU A 151 -8.54 12.62 25.79
C LEU A 151 -7.63 13.21 26.89
N ASN A 152 -6.32 12.98 26.79
CA ASN A 152 -5.37 13.49 27.79
C ASN A 152 -5.25 15.02 27.76
N ARG A 153 -5.48 15.66 26.62
CA ARG A 153 -5.42 17.12 26.51
C ARG A 153 -6.57 17.83 27.23
N ARG A 154 -7.70 17.15 27.43
CA ARG A 154 -8.86 17.68 28.18
C ARG A 154 -8.68 17.66 29.69
N GLN A 155 -7.64 16.98 30.18
CA GLN A 155 -7.38 16.85 31.62
C GLN A 155 -6.38 17.91 32.16
N HIS A 156 -5.78 18.69 31.29
CA HIS A 156 -4.93 19.85 31.60
C HIS A 156 -5.55 21.14 31.06
#